data_71e5a52c3b9adbb1b08fd6a8b2e75458
#
_entry.id   71e5a52c3b9adbb1b08fd6a8b2e75458
#
_cell.length_a   1.000
_cell.length_b   1.000
_cell.length_c   1.000
_cell.angle_alpha   90.00
_cell.angle_beta   90.00
_cell.angle_gamma   90.00
#
_symmetry.space_group_name_H-M   'P 1'
#
loop_
_entity.id
_entity.type
_entity.pdbx_description
1 polymer ?
#
loop_
_entity_poly.entity_id
_entity_poly.type
_entity_poly.pdbx_seq_one_letter_code
_entity_poly.pdbx_strand_id
1 'polypeptide(L)'
;MLQLDAIYKAAHVLKEVVRRTDLIYAPQINPESTVYLKPENLQFTGSFKVRGAYYKISQLSDEEKARGVIACSAGNHAQGVALAATTVSYTHLRAHETRSNLV
;
A
#
# COMPACT_ATOMS: atom_id res chain seq x y z
N MET A 1 11.76 -6.01 15.43
CA MET A 1 11.66 -7.10 14.42
C MET A 1 10.21 -7.25 14.00
N LEU A 2 9.96 -7.46 12.72
CA LEU A 2 8.60 -7.71 12.23
C LEU A 2 8.09 -9.07 12.73
N GLN A 3 6.92 -9.07 13.34
CA GLN A 3 6.28 -10.27 13.87
C GLN A 3 5.12 -10.70 12.96
N LEU A 4 4.76 -11.97 13.00
CA LEU A 4 3.69 -12.53 12.18
C LEU A 4 2.31 -11.91 12.50
N ASP A 5 2.06 -11.60 13.75
CA ASP A 5 0.83 -10.93 14.19
C ASP A 5 0.66 -9.54 13.55
N ALA A 6 1.76 -8.81 13.35
CA ALA A 6 1.74 -7.53 12.65
C ALA A 6 1.33 -7.71 11.17
N ILE A 7 1.76 -8.79 10.53
CA ILE A 7 1.35 -9.12 9.16
C ILE A 7 -0.15 -9.43 9.10
N TYR A 8 -0.66 -10.25 10.03
CA TYR A 8 -2.09 -10.54 10.10
C TYR A 8 -2.94 -9.31 10.39
N LYS A 9 -2.46 -8.41 11.26
CA LYS A 9 -3.13 -7.14 11.53
C LYS A 9 -3.21 -6.28 10.26
N ALA A 10 -2.12 -6.17 9.53
CA ALA A 10 -2.09 -5.44 8.26
C ALA A 10 -3.04 -6.07 7.24
N ALA A 11 -3.05 -7.38 7.11
CA ALA A 11 -3.97 -8.09 6.21
C ALA A 11 -5.43 -7.82 6.55
N HIS A 12 -5.78 -7.79 7.84
CA HIS A 12 -7.13 -7.47 8.30
C HIS A 12 -7.54 -6.04 7.93
N VAL A 13 -6.66 -5.07 8.17
CA VAL A 13 -6.92 -3.66 7.84
C VAL A 13 -7.09 -3.46 6.33
N LEU A 14 -6.33 -4.19 5.52
CA LEU A 14 -6.33 -4.06 4.07
C LEU A 14 -7.45 -4.81 3.36
N LYS A 15 -8.12 -5.73 4.04
CA LYS A 15 -9.08 -6.68 3.45
C LYS A 15 -10.13 -6.03 2.55
N GLU A 16 -10.69 -4.89 2.97
CA GLU A 16 -11.74 -4.18 2.25
C GLU A 16 -11.22 -3.06 1.33
N VAL A 17 -9.90 -2.87 1.30
CA VAL A 17 -9.28 -1.74 0.61
C VAL A 17 -8.55 -2.16 -0.66
N VAL A 18 -7.90 -3.31 -0.61
CA VAL A 18 -7.11 -3.81 -1.73
C VAL A 18 -7.83 -4.94 -2.45
N ARG A 19 -7.52 -5.08 -3.72
CA ARG A 19 -7.98 -6.24 -4.48
C ARG A 19 -7.20 -7.48 -4.02
N ARG A 20 -7.91 -8.56 -3.75
CA ARG A 20 -7.27 -9.85 -3.56
C ARG A 20 -6.78 -10.36 -4.91
N THR A 21 -5.46 -10.51 -5.04
CA THR A 21 -4.85 -11.13 -6.22
C THR A 21 -4.47 -12.56 -5.90
N ASP A 22 -4.74 -13.48 -6.82
CA ASP A 22 -4.46 -14.89 -6.62
C ASP A 22 -2.96 -15.21 -6.77
N LEU A 23 -2.55 -16.35 -6.25
CA LEU A 23 -1.27 -16.93 -6.59
C LEU A 23 -1.45 -17.84 -7.79
N ILE A 24 -0.68 -17.60 -8.84
CA ILE A 24 -0.77 -18.33 -10.11
C ILE A 24 0.44 -19.24 -10.22
N TYR A 25 0.20 -20.54 -10.29
CA TYR A 25 1.26 -21.51 -10.50
C TYR A 25 1.84 -21.36 -11.90
N ALA A 26 3.16 -21.22 -11.99
CA ALA A 26 3.90 -20.90 -13.23
C ALA A 26 5.08 -21.87 -13.44
N PRO A 27 4.80 -23.15 -13.73
CA PRO A 27 5.86 -24.17 -13.86
C PRO A 27 6.80 -23.93 -15.04
N GLN A 28 6.35 -23.19 -16.06
CA GLN A 28 7.16 -22.89 -17.24
C GLN A 28 8.27 -21.86 -16.98
N ILE A 29 8.25 -21.15 -15.86
CA ILE A 29 9.30 -20.15 -15.56
C ILE A 29 10.61 -20.84 -15.17
N ASN A 30 10.51 -21.82 -14.28
CA ASN A 30 11.67 -22.65 -13.92
C ASN A 30 11.17 -24.05 -13.52
N PRO A 31 11.41 -25.07 -14.37
CA PRO A 31 10.93 -26.42 -14.09
C PRO A 31 11.58 -27.09 -12.89
N GLU A 32 12.74 -26.59 -12.42
CA GLU A 32 13.46 -27.12 -11.26
C GLU A 32 12.99 -26.50 -9.93
N SER A 33 12.06 -25.53 -10.00
CA SER A 33 11.54 -24.82 -8.82
C SER A 33 10.04 -24.77 -8.87
N THR A 34 9.41 -24.64 -7.69
CA THR A 34 7.99 -24.37 -7.59
C THR A 34 7.80 -22.85 -7.59
N VAL A 35 7.32 -22.30 -8.71
CA VAL A 35 7.17 -20.85 -8.90
C VAL A 35 5.70 -20.48 -8.92
N TYR A 36 5.35 -19.48 -8.14
CA TYR A 36 4.03 -18.82 -8.16
C TYR A 36 4.20 -17.34 -8.46
N LEU A 37 3.28 -16.80 -9.24
CA LEU A 37 3.20 -15.37 -9.52
C LEU A 37 2.10 -14.72 -8.67
N LYS A 38 2.42 -13.59 -8.10
CA LYS A 38 1.46 -12.71 -7.42
C LYS A 38 1.25 -11.47 -8.31
N PRO A 39 0.21 -11.42 -9.17
CA PRO A 39 0.08 -10.39 -10.21
C PRO A 39 -0.41 -9.05 -9.65
N GLU A 40 0.43 -8.34 -8.92
CA GLU A 40 0.10 -7.05 -8.33
C GLU A 40 0.02 -5.90 -9.35
N ASN A 41 0.33 -6.16 -10.62
CA ASN A 41 -0.07 -5.28 -11.72
C ASN A 41 -1.59 -5.21 -11.91
N LEU A 42 -2.33 -6.18 -11.39
CA LEU A 42 -3.80 -6.20 -11.35
C LEU A 42 -4.36 -5.54 -10.09
N GLN A 43 -3.52 -5.10 -9.17
CA GLN A 43 -3.92 -4.39 -7.97
C GLN A 43 -4.48 -3.00 -8.34
N PHE A 44 -5.28 -2.41 -7.45
CA PHE A 44 -5.64 -1.00 -7.57
C PHE A 44 -4.36 -0.16 -7.68
N THR A 45 -4.37 0.84 -8.53
CA THR A 45 -3.18 1.63 -8.92
C THR A 45 -2.10 0.87 -9.71
N GLY A 46 -2.35 -0.38 -10.08
CA GLY A 46 -1.45 -1.17 -10.93
C GLY A 46 -0.17 -1.66 -10.26
N SER A 47 -0.07 -1.59 -8.93
CA SER A 47 1.10 -2.09 -8.20
C SER A 47 0.77 -2.43 -6.74
N PHE A 48 1.69 -3.14 -6.07
CA PHE A 48 1.54 -3.50 -4.66
C PHE A 48 1.66 -2.31 -3.69
N LYS A 49 2.06 -1.14 -4.16
CA LYS A 49 2.37 0.03 -3.32
C LYS A 49 1.17 0.53 -2.49
N VAL A 50 -0.03 0.34 -2.98
CA VAL A 50 -1.26 0.69 -2.25
C VAL A 50 -1.36 -0.02 -0.90
N ARG A 51 -0.82 -1.24 -0.78
CA ARG A 51 -0.85 -2.02 0.46
C ARG A 51 -0.11 -1.30 1.59
N GLY A 52 1.16 -1.02 1.37
CA GLY A 52 1.98 -0.34 2.37
C GLY A 52 1.53 1.10 2.62
N ALA A 53 1.17 1.83 1.57
CA ALA A 53 0.72 3.21 1.69
C ALA A 53 -0.57 3.29 2.53
N TYR A 54 -1.57 2.48 2.22
CA TYR A 54 -2.81 2.49 2.98
C TYR A 54 -2.59 2.10 4.44
N TYR A 55 -1.86 1.01 4.68
CA TYR A 55 -1.60 0.56 6.05
C TYR A 55 -0.88 1.63 6.87
N LYS A 56 0.17 2.24 6.31
CA LYS A 56 0.90 3.34 6.97
C LYS A 56 -0.02 4.50 7.32
N ILE A 57 -0.81 4.96 6.36
CA ILE A 57 -1.71 6.11 6.54
C ILE A 57 -2.83 5.77 7.54
N SER A 58 -3.38 4.56 7.51
CA SER A 58 -4.43 4.12 8.44
C SER A 58 -3.96 4.11 9.90
N GLN A 59 -2.66 3.94 10.13
CA GLN A 59 -2.07 3.88 11.47
C GLN A 59 -1.68 5.26 12.03
N LEU A 60 -1.81 6.33 11.28
CA LEU A 60 -1.55 7.68 11.75
C LEU A 60 -2.58 8.09 12.80
N SER A 61 -2.15 8.88 13.79
CA SER A 61 -3.06 9.49 14.76
C SER A 61 -3.95 10.55 14.09
N ASP A 62 -5.04 10.94 14.75
CA ASP A 62 -5.92 11.99 14.23
C ASP A 62 -5.18 13.31 14.03
N GLU A 63 -4.27 13.66 14.94
CA GLU A 63 -3.42 14.84 14.83
C GLU A 63 -2.49 14.76 13.61
N GLU A 64 -1.85 13.61 13.41
CA GLU A 64 -1.00 13.37 12.23
C GLU A 64 -1.82 13.42 10.95
N LYS A 65 -3.01 12.83 10.94
CA LYS A 65 -3.94 12.88 9.82
C LYS A 65 -4.30 14.32 9.45
N ALA A 66 -4.57 15.16 10.45
CA ALA A 66 -4.91 16.56 10.23
C ALA A 66 -3.78 17.35 9.55
N ARG A 67 -2.52 16.96 9.74
CA ARG A 67 -1.37 17.57 9.06
C ARG A 67 -1.23 17.15 7.60
N GLY A 68 -1.93 16.10 7.19
CA GLY A 68 -1.86 15.54 5.85
C GLY A 68 -0.62 14.68 5.63
N VAL A 69 -0.46 14.19 4.40
CA VAL A 69 0.65 13.32 3.99
C VAL A 69 1.37 13.90 2.77
N ILE A 70 2.64 13.56 2.65
CA ILE A 70 3.47 13.91 1.50
C ILE A 70 4.18 12.65 1.01
N ALA A 71 4.29 12.49 -0.29
CA ALA A 71 5.06 11.43 -0.91
C ALA A 71 6.11 12.02 -1.85
N CYS A 72 7.33 11.50 -1.79
CA CYS A 72 8.40 11.85 -2.71
C CYS A 72 8.57 10.71 -3.72
N SER A 73 7.73 10.70 -4.75
CA SER A 73 7.75 9.69 -5.81
C SER A 73 7.03 10.20 -7.04
N ALA A 74 7.54 9.88 -8.21
CA ALA A 74 6.91 10.17 -9.49
C ALA A 74 6.15 8.96 -10.07
N GLY A 75 6.11 7.83 -9.36
CA GLY A 75 5.58 6.57 -9.90
C GLY A 75 4.56 5.89 -9.00
N ASN A 76 4.65 4.58 -8.91
CA ASN A 76 3.66 3.72 -8.26
C ASN A 76 3.42 4.06 -6.78
N HIS A 77 4.45 4.48 -6.06
CA HIS A 77 4.27 4.84 -4.66
C HIS A 77 3.39 6.08 -4.49
N ALA A 78 3.57 7.10 -5.33
CA ALA A 78 2.73 8.30 -5.30
C ALA A 78 1.26 7.97 -5.58
N GLN A 79 0.99 7.08 -6.53
CA GLN A 79 -0.35 6.61 -6.83
C GLN A 79 -0.98 5.86 -5.65
N GLY A 80 -0.20 4.99 -5.00
CA GLY A 80 -0.64 4.27 -3.80
C GLY A 80 -0.98 5.21 -2.64
N VAL A 81 -0.15 6.23 -2.42
CA VAL A 81 -0.39 7.25 -1.38
C VAL A 81 -1.63 8.08 -1.70
N ALA A 82 -1.82 8.48 -2.96
CA ALA A 82 -2.99 9.25 -3.39
C ALA A 82 -4.29 8.49 -3.16
N LEU A 83 -4.35 7.22 -3.57
CA LEU A 83 -5.51 6.37 -3.32
C LEU A 83 -5.77 6.19 -1.82
N ALA A 84 -4.72 5.88 -1.06
CA ALA A 84 -4.84 5.66 0.38
C ALA A 84 -5.32 6.91 1.11
N ALA A 85 -4.77 8.07 0.78
CA ALA A 85 -5.17 9.34 1.38
C ALA A 85 -6.65 9.66 1.10
N THR A 86 -7.11 9.45 -0.12
CA THR A 86 -8.52 9.65 -0.48
C THR A 86 -9.43 8.69 0.28
N THR A 87 -9.06 7.43 0.37
CA THR A 87 -9.87 6.40 1.04
C THR A 87 -9.97 6.61 2.55
N VAL A 88 -8.93 7.14 3.18
CA VAL A 88 -8.92 7.44 4.62
C VAL A 88 -9.53 8.83 4.92
N SER A 89 -10.16 9.46 3.94
CA SER A 89 -10.81 10.79 4.07
C SER A 89 -9.83 11.94 4.28
N TYR A 90 -8.62 11.83 3.74
CA TYR A 90 -7.74 12.98 3.63
C TYR A 90 -8.22 13.92 2.53
N THR A 91 -8.28 15.19 2.83
CA THR A 91 -8.71 16.20 1.86
C THR A 91 -7.57 16.68 0.96
N HIS A 92 -6.31 16.44 1.35
CA HIS A 92 -5.17 16.85 0.52
C HIS A 92 -3.98 15.90 0.63
N LEU A 93 -3.46 15.54 -0.53
CA LEU A 93 -2.09 15.11 -0.69
C LEU A 93 -1.27 16.38 -0.91
N ARG A 94 -0.29 16.66 -0.06
CA ARG A 94 0.56 17.83 -0.16
C ARG A 94 1.95 17.44 -0.63
N ALA A 95 2.44 18.17 -1.64
CA ALA A 95 3.84 18.12 -2.05
C ALA A 95 4.56 19.31 -1.41
N HIS A 96 5.69 19.07 -0.73
CA HIS A 96 6.59 20.10 -0.20
C HIS A 96 6.15 20.93 1.01
N GLU A 97 5.41 20.35 1.97
CA GLU A 97 5.17 21.05 3.23
C GLU A 97 5.97 20.41 4.39
N THR A 98 6.61 21.27 5.19
CA THR A 98 7.49 20.88 6.30
C THR A 98 6.79 20.25 7.49
N ARG A 99 5.45 20.29 7.55
CA ARG A 99 4.63 19.75 8.64
C ARG A 99 3.82 18.53 8.27
N SER A 100 3.93 18.05 7.04
CA SER A 100 3.23 16.85 6.57
C SER A 100 4.03 15.59 6.88
N ASN A 101 3.31 14.46 7.01
CA ASN A 101 3.95 13.16 7.24
C ASN A 101 4.49 12.61 5.92
N LEU A 102 5.75 12.21 5.91
CA LEU A 102 6.35 11.53 4.76
C LEU A 102 5.91 10.06 4.73
N VAL A 103 5.36 9.66 3.62
CA VAL A 103 4.87 8.29 3.38
C VAL A 103 5.59 7.65 2.20
#